data_7884b0fb1fb21669d642632ea2cac26c
#
_entry.id   7884b0fb1fb21669d642632ea2cac26c
#
_cell.length_a   1.000
_cell.length_b   1.000
_cell.length_c   1.000
_cell.angle_alpha   90.00
_cell.angle_beta   90.00
_cell.angle_gamma   90.00
#
_symmetry.space_group_name_H-M   'P 1'
#
loop_
_entity.id
_entity.type
_entity.pdbx_description
1 polymer ?
#
loop_
_entity_poly.entity_id
_entity_poly.type
_entity_poly.pdbx_seq_one_letter_code
_entity_poly.pdbx_strand_id
1 'polypeptide(L)'
;MGSLVGGSASVATTWMAQKTLNRREVLREELRKREALYGEFIGECAKLFMDAFTHNLEKPESLLPVFALINRIRLCASRKVLAEAERLLGRLTDQYFAKNLTVEELRKLAHTGEADPLSAFGEACRAELKSLRAGM
;
A
#
# COMPACT_ATOMS: atom_id res chain seq x y z
N MET A 1 37.36 -40.66 -16.17
CA MET A 1 35.94 -40.85 -15.83
C MET A 1 35.44 -40.02 -14.65
N GLY A 2 36.25 -39.67 -13.66
CA GLY A 2 35.86 -38.82 -12.54
C GLY A 2 35.44 -37.39 -12.89
N SER A 3 35.88 -36.82 -13.99
CA SER A 3 35.58 -35.46 -14.42
C SER A 3 34.13 -35.24 -14.92
N LEU A 4 33.49 -36.27 -15.42
CA LEU A 4 32.09 -36.20 -15.90
C LEU A 4 31.09 -36.09 -14.75
N VAL A 5 31.35 -36.77 -13.64
CA VAL A 5 30.50 -36.71 -12.44
C VAL A 5 30.60 -35.36 -11.74
N GLY A 6 31.81 -34.79 -11.67
CA GLY A 6 32.05 -33.48 -11.10
C GLY A 6 31.38 -32.33 -11.88
N GLY A 7 31.36 -32.43 -13.22
CA GLY A 7 30.72 -31.45 -14.07
C GLY A 7 29.21 -31.41 -13.92
N SER A 8 28.55 -32.57 -13.79
CA SER A 8 27.09 -32.65 -13.59
C SER A 8 26.66 -32.03 -12.24
N ALA A 9 27.38 -32.32 -11.17
CA ALA A 9 27.09 -31.75 -9.85
C ALA A 9 27.25 -30.22 -9.83
N SER A 10 28.30 -29.70 -10.50
CA SER A 10 28.55 -28.25 -10.61
C SER A 10 27.43 -27.53 -11.37
N VAL A 11 26.95 -28.10 -12.49
CA VAL A 11 25.85 -27.53 -13.29
C VAL A 11 24.55 -27.49 -12.48
N ALA A 12 24.21 -28.56 -11.76
CA ALA A 12 23.02 -28.63 -10.93
C ALA A 12 23.05 -27.59 -9.80
N THR A 13 24.20 -27.41 -9.13
CA THR A 13 24.38 -26.41 -8.08
C THR A 13 24.21 -24.99 -8.61
N THR A 14 24.81 -24.69 -9.77
CA THR A 14 24.69 -23.38 -10.46
C THR A 14 23.25 -23.07 -10.84
N TRP A 15 22.53 -24.06 -11.39
CA TRP A 15 21.14 -23.92 -11.77
C TRP A 15 20.23 -23.62 -10.55
N MET A 16 20.43 -24.34 -9.45
CA MET A 16 19.69 -24.10 -8.21
C MET A 16 19.97 -22.71 -7.62
N ALA A 17 21.23 -22.27 -7.65
CA ALA A 17 21.62 -20.93 -7.19
C ALA A 17 20.96 -19.83 -8.03
N GLN A 18 20.95 -19.96 -9.35
CA GLN A 18 20.26 -19.02 -10.25
C GLN A 18 18.76 -18.98 -10.01
N LYS A 19 18.13 -20.12 -9.83
CA LYS A 19 16.70 -20.20 -9.54
C LYS A 19 16.34 -19.47 -8.23
N THR A 20 17.18 -19.61 -7.21
CA THR A 20 17.01 -18.91 -5.92
C THR A 20 17.16 -17.39 -6.09
N LEU A 21 18.18 -16.94 -6.82
CA LEU A 21 18.43 -15.54 -7.11
C LEU A 21 17.27 -14.91 -7.91
N ASN A 22 16.78 -15.59 -8.92
CA ASN A 22 15.67 -15.13 -9.74
C ASN A 22 14.40 -14.99 -8.90
N ARG A 23 14.14 -15.94 -7.98
CA ARG A 23 13.00 -15.89 -7.07
C ARG A 23 13.09 -14.67 -6.15
N ARG A 24 14.27 -14.37 -5.60
CA ARG A 24 14.50 -13.18 -4.76
C ARG A 24 14.29 -11.89 -5.53
N GLU A 25 14.75 -11.81 -6.77
CA GLU A 25 14.56 -10.65 -7.63
C GLU A 25 13.09 -10.42 -7.95
N VAL A 26 12.33 -11.46 -8.26
CA VAL A 26 10.89 -11.40 -8.49
C VAL A 26 10.17 -10.89 -7.24
N LEU A 27 10.53 -11.38 -6.06
CA LEU A 27 9.94 -10.94 -4.79
C LEU A 27 10.26 -9.47 -4.50
N ARG A 28 11.50 -9.03 -4.74
CA ARG A 28 11.88 -7.62 -4.57
C ARG A 28 11.09 -6.70 -5.48
N GLU A 29 10.90 -7.11 -6.73
CA GLU A 29 10.11 -6.34 -7.70
C GLU A 29 8.64 -6.27 -7.27
N GLU A 30 8.09 -7.37 -6.80
CA GLU A 30 6.73 -7.43 -6.26
C GLU A 30 6.56 -6.48 -5.07
N LEU A 31 7.52 -6.46 -4.15
CA LEU A 31 7.51 -5.56 -3.00
C LEU A 31 7.57 -4.09 -3.43
N ARG A 32 8.40 -3.76 -4.41
CA ARG A 32 8.50 -2.39 -4.94
C ARG A 32 7.18 -1.95 -5.56
N LYS A 33 6.53 -2.81 -6.32
CA LYS A 33 5.22 -2.53 -6.92
C LYS A 33 4.16 -2.28 -5.86
N ARG A 34 4.16 -3.07 -4.79
CA ARG A 34 3.24 -2.87 -3.67
C ARG A 34 3.49 -1.55 -2.95
N GLU A 35 4.74 -1.24 -2.64
CA GLU A 35 5.12 0.03 -2.02
C GLU A 35 4.66 1.22 -2.87
N ALA A 36 4.89 1.17 -4.17
CA ALA A 36 4.46 2.21 -5.10
C ALA A 36 2.94 2.37 -5.10
N LEU A 37 2.21 1.27 -5.17
CA LEU A 37 0.75 1.26 -5.17
C LEU A 37 0.18 1.85 -3.87
N TYR A 38 0.71 1.44 -2.73
CA TYR A 38 0.27 1.93 -1.42
C TYR A 38 0.59 3.42 -1.26
N GLY A 39 1.75 3.85 -1.75
CA GLY A 39 2.13 5.26 -1.77
C GLY A 39 1.21 6.12 -2.63
N GLU A 40 0.83 5.64 -3.81
CA GLU A 40 -0.13 6.33 -4.67
C GLU A 40 -1.50 6.47 -3.99
N PHE A 41 -1.98 5.40 -3.38
CA PHE A 41 -3.26 5.40 -2.66
C PHE A 41 -3.24 6.39 -1.49
N ILE A 42 -2.18 6.38 -0.69
CA ILE A 42 -2.00 7.33 0.41
C ILE A 42 -2.00 8.78 -0.11
N GLY A 43 -1.27 9.04 -1.19
CA GLY A 43 -1.19 10.37 -1.79
C GLY A 43 -2.54 10.89 -2.28
N GLU A 44 -3.30 10.05 -2.98
CA GLU A 44 -4.64 10.42 -3.45
C GLU A 44 -5.62 10.63 -2.29
N CYS A 45 -5.59 9.74 -1.28
CA CYS A 45 -6.43 9.90 -0.09
C CYS A 45 -6.08 11.19 0.66
N ALA A 46 -4.80 11.52 0.81
CA ALA A 46 -4.37 12.73 1.49
C ALA A 46 -4.92 13.99 0.81
N LYS A 47 -4.84 14.06 -0.52
CA LYS A 47 -5.40 15.17 -1.29
C LYS A 47 -6.90 15.32 -1.07
N LEU A 48 -7.63 14.20 -1.15
CA LEU A 48 -9.07 14.19 -1.00
C LEU A 48 -9.51 14.50 0.43
N PHE A 49 -8.77 14.07 1.45
CA PHE A 49 -9.06 14.46 2.83
C PHE A 49 -8.89 15.96 3.05
N MET A 50 -7.84 16.56 2.50
CA MET A 50 -7.66 18.01 2.58
C MET A 50 -8.83 18.75 1.91
N ASP A 51 -9.26 18.26 0.77
CA ASP A 51 -10.43 18.81 0.08
C ASP A 51 -11.72 18.61 0.89
N ALA A 52 -11.91 17.40 1.42
CA ALA A 52 -13.10 17.04 2.19
C ALA A 52 -13.26 17.83 3.50
N PHE A 53 -12.16 18.23 4.13
CA PHE A 53 -12.19 19.05 5.35
C PHE A 53 -12.71 20.46 5.09
N THR A 54 -12.49 21.00 3.90
CA THR A 54 -12.75 22.41 3.58
C THR A 54 -13.85 22.61 2.53
N HIS A 55 -14.22 21.57 1.80
CA HIS A 55 -15.21 21.65 0.72
C HIS A 55 -16.20 20.49 0.78
N ASN A 56 -17.35 20.68 0.18
CA ASN A 56 -18.30 19.61 -0.07
C ASN A 56 -17.94 18.90 -1.38
N LEU A 57 -18.42 17.67 -1.54
CA LEU A 57 -18.19 16.91 -2.76
C LEU A 57 -19.01 17.51 -3.91
N GLU A 58 -18.35 18.29 -4.77
CA GLU A 58 -18.98 18.92 -5.91
C GLU A 58 -18.99 17.98 -7.13
N LYS A 59 -17.93 17.19 -7.30
CA LYS A 59 -17.74 16.29 -8.44
C LYS A 59 -17.46 14.87 -7.95
N PRO A 60 -18.46 13.96 -8.05
CA PRO A 60 -18.27 12.57 -7.65
C PRO A 60 -17.11 11.87 -8.36
N GLU A 61 -16.81 12.27 -9.60
CA GLU A 61 -15.71 11.72 -10.39
C GLU A 61 -14.32 12.00 -9.78
N SER A 62 -14.21 12.93 -8.84
CA SER A 62 -12.96 13.18 -8.09
C SER A 62 -12.53 11.97 -7.27
N LEU A 63 -13.45 11.06 -6.94
CA LEU A 63 -13.18 9.84 -6.18
C LEU A 63 -12.71 8.69 -7.09
N LEU A 64 -12.85 8.78 -8.41
CA LEU A 64 -12.50 7.69 -9.32
C LEU A 64 -11.04 7.22 -9.20
N PRO A 65 -10.03 8.10 -9.06
CA PRO A 65 -8.65 7.65 -8.89
C PRO A 65 -8.46 6.78 -7.64
N VAL A 66 -9.13 7.11 -6.53
CA VAL A 66 -9.06 6.33 -5.29
C VAL A 66 -9.76 4.99 -5.46
N PHE A 67 -10.91 4.95 -6.13
CA PHE A 67 -11.59 3.69 -6.43
C PHE A 67 -10.74 2.78 -7.31
N ALA A 68 -10.07 3.34 -8.31
CA ALA A 68 -9.15 2.59 -9.16
C ALA A 68 -7.99 2.00 -8.35
N LEU A 69 -7.41 2.78 -7.46
CA LEU A 69 -6.31 2.34 -6.61
C LEU A 69 -6.73 1.25 -5.62
N ILE A 70 -7.90 1.38 -5.00
CA ILE A 70 -8.38 0.36 -4.05
C ILE A 70 -8.66 -0.97 -4.77
N ASN A 71 -9.11 -0.93 -6.01
CA ASN A 71 -9.29 -2.14 -6.79
C ASN A 71 -7.94 -2.80 -7.15
N ARG A 72 -6.92 -2.01 -7.41
CA ARG A 72 -5.55 -2.52 -7.59
C ARG A 72 -5.01 -3.14 -6.29
N ILE A 73 -5.26 -2.52 -5.16
CA ILE A 73 -4.91 -3.04 -3.82
C ILE A 73 -5.60 -4.39 -3.59
N ARG A 74 -6.87 -4.50 -3.97
CA ARG A 74 -7.65 -5.74 -3.84
C ARG A 74 -7.01 -6.92 -4.58
N LEU A 75 -6.32 -6.65 -5.69
CA LEU A 75 -5.68 -7.70 -6.50
C LEU A 75 -4.42 -8.29 -5.85
N CYS A 76 -3.73 -7.57 -5.01
CA CYS A 76 -2.40 -8.00 -4.51
C CYS A 76 -2.22 -7.98 -3.00
N ALA A 77 -2.99 -7.19 -2.27
CA ALA A 77 -2.78 -6.96 -0.85
C ALA A 77 -3.40 -8.04 0.03
N SER A 78 -2.92 -8.13 1.26
CA SER A 78 -3.52 -8.94 2.30
C SER A 78 -4.92 -8.43 2.65
N ARG A 79 -5.74 -9.29 3.27
CA ARG A 79 -7.08 -8.90 3.74
C ARG A 79 -7.04 -7.73 4.70
N LYS A 80 -6.03 -7.67 5.57
CA LYS A 80 -5.89 -6.58 6.54
C LYS A 80 -5.61 -5.26 5.87
N VAL A 81 -4.71 -5.22 4.89
CA VAL A 81 -4.42 -4.01 4.11
C VAL A 81 -5.66 -3.55 3.35
N LEU A 82 -6.35 -4.46 2.69
CA LEU A 82 -7.59 -4.14 1.98
C LEU A 82 -8.66 -3.61 2.92
N ALA A 83 -8.86 -4.24 4.08
CA ALA A 83 -9.85 -3.81 5.07
C ALA A 83 -9.55 -2.38 5.55
N GLU A 84 -8.29 -2.05 5.80
CA GLU A 84 -7.90 -0.70 6.20
C GLU A 84 -8.07 0.31 5.06
N ALA A 85 -7.83 -0.10 3.82
CA ALA A 85 -8.08 0.74 2.64
C ALA A 85 -9.58 1.05 2.49
N GLU A 86 -10.42 0.06 2.65
CA GLU A 86 -11.89 0.22 2.60
C GLU A 86 -12.40 1.11 3.73
N ARG A 87 -11.86 0.94 4.94
CA ARG A 87 -12.18 1.79 6.09
C ARG A 87 -11.79 3.24 5.83
N LEU A 88 -10.60 3.44 5.27
CA LEU A 88 -10.10 4.76 4.93
C LEU A 88 -11.00 5.45 3.89
N LEU A 89 -11.43 4.71 2.87
CA LEU A 89 -12.36 5.22 1.86
C LEU A 89 -13.71 5.60 2.48
N GLY A 90 -14.21 4.77 3.42
CA GLY A 90 -15.43 5.07 4.16
C GLY A 90 -15.33 6.37 4.96
N ARG A 91 -14.23 6.57 5.66
CA ARG A 91 -13.96 7.81 6.42
C ARG A 91 -13.86 9.03 5.50
N LEU A 92 -13.23 8.86 4.35
CA LEU A 92 -13.11 9.92 3.35
C LEU A 92 -14.49 10.35 2.83
N THR A 93 -15.33 9.40 2.45
CA THR A 93 -16.69 9.70 1.98
C THR A 93 -17.53 10.33 3.09
N ASP A 94 -17.45 9.83 4.31
CA ASP A 94 -18.14 10.40 5.46
C ASP A 94 -17.70 11.86 5.71
N GLN A 95 -16.42 12.16 5.54
CA GLN A 95 -15.91 13.52 5.72
C GLN A 95 -16.47 14.49 4.70
N TYR A 96 -16.71 14.07 3.46
CA TYR A 96 -17.33 14.90 2.44
C TYR A 96 -18.78 15.27 2.77
N PHE A 97 -19.48 14.43 3.52
CA PHE A 97 -20.84 14.69 3.98
C PHE A 97 -20.90 15.37 5.36
N ALA A 98 -19.77 15.46 6.04
CA ALA A 98 -19.68 16.15 7.32
C ALA A 98 -19.58 17.67 7.11
N LYS A 99 -19.78 18.41 8.21
CA LYS A 99 -19.59 19.86 8.21
C LYS A 99 -18.13 20.21 7.92
N ASN A 100 -17.91 21.21 7.07
CA ASN A 100 -16.57 21.72 6.79
C ASN A 100 -15.91 22.25 8.08
N LEU A 101 -14.61 21.97 8.20
CA LEU A 101 -13.82 22.38 9.35
C LEU A 101 -13.21 23.77 9.13
N THR A 102 -13.17 24.57 10.20
CA THR A 102 -12.42 25.82 10.21
C THR A 102 -10.93 25.51 10.37
N VAL A 103 -10.09 26.49 10.07
CA VAL A 103 -8.63 26.40 10.26
C VAL A 103 -8.31 26.08 11.74
N GLU A 104 -9.04 26.68 12.67
CA GLU A 104 -8.87 26.44 14.10
C GLU A 104 -9.21 25.00 14.50
N GLU A 105 -10.30 24.45 13.95
CA GLU A 105 -10.69 23.05 14.17
C GLU A 105 -9.66 22.08 13.61
N LEU A 106 -9.11 22.36 12.41
CA LEU A 106 -8.03 21.57 11.81
C LEU A 106 -6.78 21.57 12.69
N ARG A 107 -6.43 22.75 13.24
CA ARG A 107 -5.31 22.89 14.14
C ARG A 107 -5.47 22.04 15.41
N LYS A 108 -6.66 22.05 16.01
CA LYS A 108 -6.98 21.21 17.19
C LYS A 108 -6.84 19.73 16.88
N LEU A 109 -7.36 19.29 15.75
CA LEU A 109 -7.23 17.88 15.30
C LEU A 109 -5.77 17.48 15.15
N ALA A 110 -4.93 18.35 14.56
CA ALA A 110 -3.50 18.07 14.37
C ALA A 110 -2.77 17.83 15.70
N HIS A 111 -3.20 18.48 16.78
CA HIS A 111 -2.60 18.33 18.10
C HIS A 111 -3.08 17.10 18.88
N THR A 112 -4.23 16.53 18.55
CA THR A 112 -4.79 15.37 19.29
C THR A 112 -4.24 14.03 18.82
N GLY A 113 -3.52 13.98 17.71
CA GLY A 113 -3.02 12.73 17.13
C GLY A 113 -4.09 11.86 16.48
N GLU A 114 -5.35 12.18 16.67
CA GLU A 114 -6.49 11.49 16.04
C GLU A 114 -6.74 11.99 14.61
N ALA A 115 -6.00 13.01 14.20
CA ALA A 115 -6.18 13.69 12.93
C ALA A 115 -5.64 12.96 11.72
N ASP A 116 -4.81 11.92 11.92
CA ASP A 116 -4.22 11.21 10.78
C ASP A 116 -5.04 9.96 10.42
N PRO A 117 -6.00 10.12 9.49
CA PRO A 117 -6.83 8.99 9.06
C PRO A 117 -6.05 7.94 8.26
N LEU A 118 -4.84 8.30 7.78
CA LEU A 118 -3.99 7.44 6.95
C LEU A 118 -3.13 6.47 7.76
N SER A 119 -2.95 6.73 9.04
CA SER A 119 -2.03 6.03 9.94
C SER A 119 -2.31 4.52 10.00
N ALA A 120 -3.55 4.11 10.22
CA ALA A 120 -3.91 2.69 10.33
C ALA A 120 -3.62 1.92 9.04
N PHE A 121 -3.91 2.51 7.89
CA PHE A 121 -3.60 1.93 6.59
C PHE A 121 -2.08 1.79 6.40
N GLY A 122 -1.33 2.84 6.70
CA GLY A 122 0.13 2.85 6.62
C GLY A 122 0.77 1.76 7.48
N GLU A 123 0.29 1.59 8.70
CA GLU A 123 0.79 0.54 9.60
C GLU A 123 0.46 -0.87 9.09
N ALA A 124 -0.72 -1.08 8.53
CA ALA A 124 -1.08 -2.35 7.93
C ALA A 124 -0.18 -2.69 6.73
N CYS A 125 0.10 -1.70 5.89
CA CYS A 125 1.03 -1.86 4.75
C CYS A 125 2.44 -2.19 5.22
N ARG A 126 2.92 -1.47 6.21
CA ARG A 126 4.24 -1.68 6.80
C ARG A 126 4.39 -3.10 7.35
N ALA A 127 3.39 -3.58 8.08
CA ALA A 127 3.39 -4.93 8.65
C ALA A 127 3.40 -6.01 7.55
N GLU A 128 2.61 -5.84 6.50
CA GLU A 128 2.57 -6.74 5.35
C GLU A 128 3.93 -6.82 4.64
N LEU A 129 4.49 -5.65 4.30
CA LEU A 129 5.78 -5.56 3.60
C LEU A 129 6.91 -6.16 4.43
N LYS A 130 6.91 -5.92 5.73
CA LYS A 130 7.88 -6.50 6.67
C LYS A 130 7.77 -8.02 6.70
N SER A 131 6.55 -8.55 6.76
CA SER A 131 6.29 -9.99 6.74
C SER A 131 6.78 -10.65 5.44
N LEU A 132 6.54 -10.01 4.30
CA LEU A 132 6.98 -10.51 3.00
C LEU A 132 8.51 -10.49 2.87
N ARG A 133 9.16 -9.46 3.39
CA ARG A 133 10.64 -9.38 3.41
C ARG A 133 11.25 -10.46 4.30
N ALA A 134 10.62 -10.77 5.42
CA ALA A 134 11.08 -11.83 6.32
C ALA A 134 11.01 -13.21 5.68
N GLY A 135 10.11 -13.43 4.72
CA GLY A 135 10.00 -14.67 3.95
C GLY A 135 11.02 -14.82 2.82
N MET A 136 11.82 -13.81 2.58
CA MET A 136 12.90 -13.82 1.59
C MET A 136 14.16 -14.42 2.19
#